data_b7a976450c4e73994a72301ab1923b75
#
_entry.id   b7a976450c4e73994a72301ab1923b75
#
_cell.length_a   1.000
_cell.length_b   1.000
_cell.length_c   1.000
_cell.angle_alpha   90.00
_cell.angle_beta   90.00
_cell.angle_gamma   90.00
#
_symmetry.space_group_name_H-M   'P 1'
#
loop_
_entity.id
_entity.type
_entity.pdbx_description
1 polymer ?
#
loop_
_entity_poly.entity_id
_entity_poly.type
_entity_poly.pdbx_seq_one_letter_code
_entity_poly.pdbx_strand_id
1 'polypeptide(L)'
;MTQEQSQPAKDLISDQLVRYLEDRGVEHIFGLCGHTNIAVLSSLAESSVRFINVRHEQISAHAADGYARVTGKASVLLSHLSPGLTNAATGVANAAMDCIPMVVIAGDIPSYYYGKHPHQEVNLHADASQYEIYRPFVKRAWRVDTAELLPEILEKAFLLAESGQPGPVLVNVPMDIFSAEIDPALWDRQKANTKELTKPSIDDETAREIITNLTNASAPVLYVGGGVALAKAYDELRDFVDHMQIPVSHSLMGKGVLADDHPLVLGMTGFWGMKFTNEQTLNADWILGLGTRFKEADCSSWYPQYTFNIGEGASKLIHIDIEPQEIGRNYPTEIGVIADLKSALKVLNRVAREMLPDGRKPNPLIEKIADERSRLAAQNVEMQTSEAFPMMPDRIFADLTAANPPDETP
;
A
#
# COMPACT_ATOMS: atom_id res chain seq x y z
N MET A 1 -19.60 31.44 -50.13
CA MET A 1 -19.91 31.16 -48.71
C MET A 1 -18.83 30.22 -48.22
N THR A 2 -17.78 30.78 -47.69
CA THR A 2 -16.72 30.03 -46.97
C THR A 2 -17.31 29.59 -45.64
N GLN A 3 -17.42 28.28 -45.41
CA GLN A 3 -17.68 27.73 -44.10
C GLN A 3 -16.49 28.12 -43.19
N GLU A 4 -16.72 29.04 -42.26
CA GLU A 4 -15.86 29.18 -41.10
C GLU A 4 -15.88 27.83 -40.35
N GLN A 5 -14.82 27.07 -40.49
CA GLN A 5 -14.56 25.97 -39.56
C GLN A 5 -14.41 26.61 -38.18
N SER A 6 -15.42 26.45 -37.33
CA SER A 6 -15.32 26.82 -35.93
C SER A 6 -14.08 26.11 -35.35
N GLN A 7 -13.09 26.87 -34.92
CA GLN A 7 -11.96 26.31 -34.16
C GLN A 7 -12.57 25.54 -32.97
N PRO A 8 -12.07 24.34 -32.69
CA PRO A 8 -12.54 23.60 -31.51
C PRO A 8 -12.36 24.48 -30.26
N ALA A 9 -13.33 24.42 -29.36
CA ALA A 9 -13.24 25.10 -28.08
C ALA A 9 -11.96 24.60 -27.38
N LYS A 10 -11.12 25.53 -26.92
CA LYS A 10 -9.92 25.22 -26.15
C LYS A 10 -10.18 25.53 -24.69
N ASP A 11 -9.78 24.62 -23.82
CA ASP A 11 -9.86 24.78 -22.38
C ASP A 11 -8.44 24.83 -21.78
N LEU A 12 -8.29 25.39 -20.60
CA LEU A 12 -7.00 25.35 -19.89
C LEU A 12 -6.69 23.93 -19.41
N ILE A 13 -5.44 23.59 -19.44
CA ILE A 13 -4.93 22.31 -18.88
C ILE A 13 -5.36 22.12 -17.43
N SER A 14 -5.31 23.18 -16.61
CA SER A 14 -5.73 23.11 -15.21
C SER A 14 -7.20 22.74 -15.06
N ASP A 15 -8.09 23.26 -15.91
CA ASP A 15 -9.52 22.94 -15.88
C ASP A 15 -9.77 21.49 -16.30
N GLN A 16 -9.09 21.03 -17.35
CA GLN A 16 -9.19 19.66 -17.82
C GLN A 16 -8.61 18.66 -16.82
N LEU A 17 -7.49 19.00 -16.16
CA LEU A 17 -6.91 18.20 -15.08
C LEU A 17 -7.91 18.01 -13.94
N VAL A 18 -8.54 19.08 -13.47
CA VAL A 18 -9.50 19.01 -12.36
C VAL A 18 -10.74 18.18 -12.76
N ARG A 19 -11.29 18.38 -13.94
CA ARG A 19 -12.39 17.53 -14.47
C ARG A 19 -11.99 16.06 -14.57
N TYR A 20 -10.78 15.78 -15.01
CA TYR A 20 -10.26 14.41 -15.06
C TYR A 20 -10.21 13.77 -13.67
N LEU A 21 -9.77 14.51 -12.65
CA LEU A 21 -9.73 14.02 -11.28
C LEU A 21 -11.15 13.79 -10.72
N GLU A 22 -12.10 14.67 -11.02
CA GLU A 22 -13.53 14.48 -10.69
C GLU A 22 -14.09 13.20 -11.31
N ASP A 23 -13.87 13.01 -12.61
CA ASP A 23 -14.33 11.83 -13.35
C ASP A 23 -13.74 10.50 -12.82
N ARG A 24 -12.53 10.56 -12.27
CA ARG A 24 -11.92 9.41 -11.57
C ARG A 24 -12.48 9.20 -10.15
N GLY A 25 -13.34 10.07 -9.67
CA GLY A 25 -13.89 10.01 -8.32
C GLY A 25 -12.87 10.40 -7.24
N VAL A 26 -11.94 11.30 -7.56
CA VAL A 26 -11.06 11.93 -6.57
C VAL A 26 -11.88 12.96 -5.80
N GLU A 27 -12.07 12.73 -4.52
CA GLU A 27 -12.85 13.63 -3.64
C GLU A 27 -11.97 14.66 -2.94
N HIS A 28 -10.71 14.32 -2.70
CA HIS A 28 -9.79 15.13 -1.92
C HIS A 28 -8.41 15.21 -2.58
N ILE A 29 -7.85 16.42 -2.60
CA ILE A 29 -6.46 16.69 -2.94
C ILE A 29 -5.79 17.28 -1.72
N PHE A 30 -4.68 16.71 -1.29
CA PHE A 30 -3.90 17.19 -0.14
C PHE A 30 -2.74 18.06 -0.64
N GLY A 31 -2.44 19.16 0.02
CA GLY A 31 -1.35 20.01 -0.46
C GLY A 31 -1.15 21.31 0.27
N LEU A 32 -0.23 22.10 -0.24
CA LEU A 32 0.02 23.48 0.15
C LEU A 32 0.10 24.36 -1.09
N CYS A 33 -0.51 25.54 -1.01
CA CYS A 33 -0.50 26.49 -2.13
C CYS A 33 0.91 27.04 -2.41
N GLY A 34 1.21 27.27 -3.69
CA GLY A 34 2.42 27.92 -4.14
C GLY A 34 2.25 28.48 -5.55
N HIS A 35 3.13 29.34 -6.00
CA HIS A 35 2.93 30.04 -7.28
C HIS A 35 2.90 29.11 -8.49
N THR A 36 3.58 27.95 -8.45
CA THR A 36 3.59 27.01 -9.61
C THR A 36 2.33 26.18 -9.74
N ASN A 37 1.44 26.16 -8.76
CA ASN A 37 0.18 25.40 -8.80
C ASN A 37 -1.09 26.28 -8.73
N ILE A 38 -0.95 27.60 -8.84
CA ILE A 38 -2.08 28.56 -8.73
C ILE A 38 -3.16 28.28 -9.77
N ALA A 39 -2.79 27.92 -11.02
CA ALA A 39 -3.76 27.62 -12.06
C ALA A 39 -4.67 26.45 -11.66
N VAL A 40 -4.08 25.37 -11.11
CA VAL A 40 -4.84 24.22 -10.62
C VAL A 40 -5.72 24.60 -9.43
N LEU A 41 -5.22 25.42 -8.51
CA LEU A 41 -6.02 25.87 -7.35
C LEU A 41 -7.19 26.75 -7.78
N SER A 42 -7.02 27.58 -8.84
CA SER A 42 -8.11 28.35 -9.41
C SER A 42 -9.22 27.46 -9.98
N SER A 43 -8.86 26.42 -10.74
CA SER A 43 -9.80 25.45 -11.27
C SER A 43 -10.49 24.63 -10.16
N LEU A 44 -9.77 24.27 -9.10
CA LEU A 44 -10.33 23.57 -7.94
C LEU A 44 -11.37 24.39 -7.18
N ALA A 45 -11.28 25.72 -7.19
CA ALA A 45 -12.24 26.59 -6.51
C ALA A 45 -13.67 26.47 -7.08
N GLU A 46 -13.81 26.02 -8.32
CA GLU A 46 -15.09 25.85 -9.01
C GLU A 46 -15.49 24.37 -9.17
N SER A 47 -14.76 23.46 -8.50
CA SER A 47 -14.95 22.00 -8.62
C SER A 47 -15.56 21.37 -7.36
N SER A 48 -16.01 20.13 -7.50
CA SER A 48 -16.47 19.30 -6.38
C SER A 48 -15.30 18.72 -5.55
N VAL A 49 -14.08 18.72 -6.08
CA VAL A 49 -12.88 18.18 -5.42
C VAL A 49 -12.43 19.13 -4.31
N ARG A 50 -12.32 18.62 -3.10
CA ARG A 50 -11.92 19.42 -1.94
C ARG A 50 -10.40 19.52 -1.82
N PHE A 51 -9.87 20.72 -1.84
CA PHE A 51 -8.45 20.96 -1.53
C PHE A 51 -8.25 21.03 -0.01
N ILE A 52 -7.50 20.09 0.54
CA ILE A 52 -7.13 20.02 1.95
C ILE A 52 -5.81 20.75 2.13
N ASN A 53 -5.90 22.05 2.44
CA ASN A 53 -4.73 22.89 2.66
C ASN A 53 -4.14 22.63 4.05
N VAL A 54 -2.86 22.36 4.10
CA VAL A 54 -2.11 22.07 5.33
C VAL A 54 -1.10 23.18 5.64
N ARG A 55 -0.32 23.04 6.72
CA ARG A 55 0.70 24.01 7.11
C ARG A 55 2.13 23.61 6.77
N HIS A 56 2.31 22.38 6.31
CA HIS A 56 3.60 21.82 5.89
C HIS A 56 3.34 20.62 4.97
N GLU A 57 4.09 20.49 3.89
CA GLU A 57 3.83 19.47 2.86
C GLU A 57 4.04 18.03 3.36
N GLN A 58 4.85 17.81 4.36
CA GLN A 58 4.98 16.52 5.02
C GLN A 58 3.63 16.08 5.62
N ILE A 59 2.88 17.01 6.23
CA ILE A 59 1.54 16.72 6.77
C ILE A 59 0.60 16.30 5.63
N SER A 60 0.63 17.01 4.48
CA SER A 60 -0.21 16.65 3.33
C SER A 60 0.12 15.27 2.76
N ALA A 61 1.41 14.92 2.70
CA ALA A 61 1.84 13.61 2.21
C ALA A 61 1.40 12.48 3.15
N HIS A 62 1.52 12.65 4.48
CA HIS A 62 1.02 11.66 5.44
C HIS A 62 -0.52 11.60 5.47
N ALA A 63 -1.21 12.74 5.29
CA ALA A 63 -2.68 12.73 5.19
C ALA A 63 -3.15 12.00 3.92
N ALA A 64 -2.49 12.22 2.79
CA ALA A 64 -2.73 11.49 1.54
C ALA A 64 -2.46 9.98 1.70
N ASP A 65 -1.37 9.61 2.38
CA ASP A 65 -1.04 8.23 2.72
C ASP A 65 -2.16 7.57 3.56
N GLY A 66 -2.57 8.22 4.66
CA GLY A 66 -3.66 7.73 5.50
C GLY A 66 -4.99 7.59 4.76
N TYR A 67 -5.33 8.57 3.91
CA TYR A 67 -6.53 8.52 3.08
C TYR A 67 -6.52 7.33 2.11
N ALA A 68 -5.38 7.08 1.45
CA ALA A 68 -5.25 5.94 0.53
C ALA A 68 -5.36 4.59 1.27
N ARG A 69 -4.82 4.48 2.48
CA ARG A 69 -4.95 3.25 3.32
C ARG A 69 -6.41 2.94 3.63
N VAL A 70 -7.19 3.93 4.03
CA VAL A 70 -8.60 3.75 4.41
C VAL A 70 -9.49 3.49 3.20
N THR A 71 -9.31 4.25 2.12
CA THR A 71 -10.17 4.15 0.93
C THR A 71 -9.77 3.01 -0.01
N GLY A 72 -8.51 2.58 0.03
CA GLY A 72 -7.95 1.63 -0.93
C GLY A 72 -7.91 2.16 -2.36
N LYS A 73 -7.85 3.50 -2.54
CA LYS A 73 -7.73 4.21 -3.82
C LYS A 73 -6.46 5.05 -3.83
N ALA A 74 -5.90 5.33 -5.00
CA ALA A 74 -4.79 6.27 -5.09
C ALA A 74 -5.20 7.66 -4.60
N SER A 75 -4.44 8.19 -3.65
CA SER A 75 -4.59 9.57 -3.18
C SER A 75 -3.86 10.54 -4.11
N VAL A 76 -4.25 11.82 -4.07
CA VAL A 76 -3.60 12.88 -4.84
C VAL A 76 -2.96 13.89 -3.90
N LEU A 77 -1.66 14.11 -4.10
CA LEU A 77 -0.87 15.14 -3.44
C LEU A 77 -0.53 16.23 -4.46
N LEU A 78 -0.96 17.46 -4.22
CA LEU A 78 -0.56 18.62 -5.01
C LEU A 78 0.56 19.37 -4.30
N SER A 79 1.74 19.37 -4.89
CA SER A 79 2.93 20.00 -4.32
C SER A 79 3.37 21.20 -5.15
N HIS A 80 3.93 22.17 -4.45
CA HIS A 80 4.65 23.27 -5.05
C HIS A 80 6.09 22.84 -5.32
N LEU A 81 6.71 23.34 -6.36
CA LEU A 81 8.13 23.38 -6.72
C LEU A 81 9.10 22.71 -5.70
N SER A 82 10.38 22.82 -5.82
CA SER A 82 11.38 22.07 -5.04
C SER A 82 11.22 22.13 -3.51
N PRO A 83 10.94 23.28 -2.84
CA PRO A 83 10.70 23.26 -1.40
C PRO A 83 9.51 22.38 -0.99
N GLY A 84 8.42 22.41 -1.76
CA GLY A 84 7.25 21.59 -1.49
C GLY A 84 7.54 20.10 -1.64
N LEU A 85 8.24 19.72 -2.70
CA LEU A 85 8.64 18.32 -2.91
C LEU A 85 9.63 17.84 -1.86
N THR A 86 10.67 18.60 -1.52
CA THR A 86 11.63 18.20 -0.49
C THR A 86 10.97 18.07 0.89
N ASN A 87 10.04 18.96 1.24
CA ASN A 87 9.25 18.84 2.46
C ASN A 87 8.33 17.63 2.48
N ALA A 88 7.70 17.28 1.35
CA ALA A 88 6.80 16.13 1.24
C ALA A 88 7.54 14.78 1.18
N ALA A 89 8.84 14.77 0.87
CA ALA A 89 9.61 13.57 0.55
C ALA A 89 9.49 12.46 1.59
N THR A 90 9.55 12.79 2.89
CA THR A 90 9.40 11.80 3.97
C THR A 90 8.06 11.08 3.92
N GLY A 91 6.95 11.82 3.73
CA GLY A 91 5.62 11.20 3.67
C GLY A 91 5.42 10.37 2.42
N VAL A 92 5.94 10.81 1.26
CA VAL A 92 5.89 10.04 0.01
C VAL A 92 6.77 8.79 0.09
N ALA A 93 7.97 8.89 0.70
CA ALA A 93 8.83 7.73 0.93
C ALA A 93 8.18 6.71 1.90
N ASN A 94 7.45 7.18 2.93
CA ASN A 94 6.67 6.31 3.80
C ASN A 94 5.60 5.53 3.00
N ALA A 95 4.83 6.22 2.15
CA ALA A 95 3.86 5.58 1.27
C ALA A 95 4.54 4.54 0.34
N ALA A 96 5.73 4.87 -0.21
CA ALA A 96 6.50 3.95 -1.05
C ALA A 96 6.92 2.69 -0.30
N MET A 97 7.43 2.86 0.93
CA MET A 97 7.89 1.73 1.76
C MET A 97 6.75 0.81 2.19
N ASP A 98 5.52 1.29 2.23
CA ASP A 98 4.34 0.50 2.59
C ASP A 98 3.44 0.17 1.40
N CYS A 99 3.88 0.47 0.17
CA CYS A 99 3.17 0.16 -1.07
C CYS A 99 1.79 0.84 -1.14
N ILE A 100 1.69 2.08 -0.67
CA ILE A 100 0.45 2.84 -0.67
C ILE A 100 0.34 3.67 -1.95
N PRO A 101 -0.73 3.52 -2.74
CA PRO A 101 -0.87 4.23 -4.00
C PRO A 101 -1.06 5.73 -3.80
N MET A 102 -0.26 6.54 -4.48
CA MET A 102 -0.32 7.99 -4.42
C MET A 102 0.13 8.60 -5.74
N VAL A 103 -0.59 9.58 -6.24
CA VAL A 103 -0.18 10.39 -7.39
C VAL A 103 0.23 11.77 -6.89
N VAL A 104 1.54 12.04 -6.94
CA VAL A 104 2.10 13.34 -6.61
C VAL A 104 2.11 14.18 -7.87
N ILE A 105 1.34 15.27 -7.89
CA ILE A 105 1.34 16.27 -8.95
C ILE A 105 2.12 17.47 -8.43
N ALA A 106 3.25 17.76 -9.03
CA ALA A 106 4.11 18.85 -8.60
C ALA A 106 4.20 19.94 -9.66
N GLY A 107 3.97 21.18 -9.25
CA GLY A 107 4.29 22.31 -10.09
C GLY A 107 5.81 22.49 -10.23
N ASP A 108 6.26 22.87 -11.42
CA ASP A 108 7.64 23.18 -11.72
C ASP A 108 7.78 24.60 -12.25
N ILE A 109 9.02 25.08 -12.36
CA ILE A 109 9.32 26.36 -13.02
C ILE A 109 8.76 26.36 -14.45
N PRO A 110 8.50 27.54 -15.04
CA PRO A 110 8.17 27.62 -16.45
C PRO A 110 9.24 26.97 -17.32
N SER A 111 8.83 26.20 -18.33
CA SER A 111 9.72 25.46 -19.21
C SER A 111 10.78 26.34 -19.89
N TYR A 112 10.47 27.62 -20.18
CA TYR A 112 11.39 28.59 -20.77
C TYR A 112 12.44 29.15 -19.79
N TYR A 113 12.42 28.71 -18.52
CA TYR A 113 13.46 29.04 -17.53
C TYR A 113 14.49 27.92 -17.34
N TYR A 114 14.32 26.76 -17.98
CA TYR A 114 15.33 25.71 -17.92
C TYR A 114 16.72 26.23 -18.37
N GLY A 115 17.76 25.79 -17.66
CA GLY A 115 19.13 26.27 -17.86
C GLY A 115 19.44 27.62 -17.24
N LYS A 116 18.52 28.21 -16.47
CA LYS A 116 18.71 29.45 -15.69
C LYS A 116 18.71 29.14 -14.20
N HIS A 117 18.73 30.16 -13.35
CA HIS A 117 18.60 30.03 -11.87
C HIS A 117 17.26 30.61 -11.41
N PRO A 118 16.13 29.91 -11.64
CA PRO A 118 14.84 30.41 -11.22
C PRO A 118 14.66 30.29 -9.72
N HIS A 119 13.71 31.07 -9.21
CA HIS A 119 13.38 31.10 -7.79
C HIS A 119 12.87 29.74 -7.31
N GLN A 120 13.39 29.27 -6.17
CA GLN A 120 12.97 28.04 -5.48
C GLN A 120 13.22 26.73 -6.24
N GLU A 121 13.94 26.69 -7.31
CA GLU A 121 14.35 25.44 -7.96
C GLU A 121 15.67 24.92 -7.38
N VAL A 122 15.74 23.63 -7.08
CA VAL A 122 16.98 22.93 -6.76
C VAL A 122 17.63 22.47 -8.06
N ASN A 123 18.57 23.28 -8.59
CA ASN A 123 19.16 23.09 -9.92
C ASN A 123 20.68 23.26 -9.95
N LEU A 124 21.38 23.10 -8.82
CA LEU A 124 22.80 23.45 -8.69
C LEU A 124 23.70 22.71 -9.70
N HIS A 125 23.38 21.47 -10.03
CA HIS A 125 24.19 20.63 -10.91
C HIS A 125 23.42 20.06 -12.11
N ALA A 126 22.10 20.15 -12.10
CA ALA A 126 21.25 19.63 -13.17
C ALA A 126 19.92 20.36 -13.21
N ASP A 127 19.39 20.60 -14.42
CA ASP A 127 18.03 21.12 -14.60
C ASP A 127 16.98 20.12 -14.16
N ALA A 128 15.85 20.60 -13.66
CA ALA A 128 14.74 19.78 -13.15
C ALA A 128 15.11 18.80 -12.02
N SER A 129 16.02 19.21 -11.13
CA SER A 129 16.55 18.36 -10.05
C SER A 129 15.48 17.86 -9.07
N GLN A 130 14.37 18.57 -8.90
CA GLN A 130 13.26 18.10 -8.04
C GLN A 130 12.66 16.78 -8.53
N TYR A 131 12.53 16.59 -9.84
CA TYR A 131 12.10 15.34 -10.44
C TYR A 131 13.08 14.20 -10.14
N GLU A 132 14.39 14.47 -10.23
CA GLU A 132 15.45 13.48 -9.97
C GLU A 132 15.51 13.06 -8.48
N ILE A 133 15.20 13.96 -7.55
CA ILE A 133 15.17 13.66 -6.11
C ILE A 133 14.18 12.53 -5.79
N TYR A 134 13.07 12.43 -6.49
CA TYR A 134 12.02 11.46 -6.24
C TYR A 134 12.26 10.10 -6.89
N ARG A 135 13.03 10.02 -7.98
CA ARG A 135 13.26 8.78 -8.74
C ARG A 135 13.65 7.56 -7.90
N PRO A 136 14.48 7.69 -6.85
CA PRO A 136 14.89 6.53 -6.05
C PRO A 136 13.80 5.85 -5.25
N PHE A 137 12.68 6.52 -4.93
CA PHE A 137 11.66 5.98 -4.03
C PHE A 137 10.23 6.05 -4.56
N VAL A 138 10.00 6.50 -5.80
CA VAL A 138 8.70 6.39 -6.45
C VAL A 138 8.74 5.33 -7.55
N LYS A 139 7.59 4.72 -7.85
CA LYS A 139 7.51 3.73 -8.93
C LYS A 139 7.93 4.32 -10.28
N ARG A 140 7.56 5.56 -10.53
CA ARG A 140 8.01 6.34 -11.68
C ARG A 140 7.85 7.84 -11.43
N ALA A 141 8.77 8.61 -11.98
CA ALA A 141 8.67 10.05 -12.08
C ALA A 141 8.57 10.45 -13.56
N TRP A 142 7.64 11.33 -13.90
CA TRP A 142 7.51 11.94 -15.22
C TRP A 142 7.76 13.43 -15.13
N ARG A 143 8.41 13.98 -16.14
CA ARG A 143 8.37 15.40 -16.44
C ARG A 143 7.48 15.59 -17.65
N VAL A 144 6.53 16.53 -17.54
CA VAL A 144 5.62 16.87 -18.64
C VAL A 144 6.30 17.94 -19.49
N ASP A 145 6.70 17.56 -20.71
CA ASP A 145 7.41 18.46 -21.59
C ASP A 145 6.48 19.29 -22.49
N THR A 146 5.27 18.81 -22.77
CA THR A 146 4.23 19.55 -23.52
C THR A 146 2.83 19.29 -22.93
N ALA A 147 1.93 20.23 -23.18
CA ALA A 147 0.54 20.15 -22.67
C ALA A 147 -0.18 18.88 -23.14
N GLU A 148 0.03 18.50 -24.40
CA GLU A 148 -0.64 17.37 -25.05
C GLU A 148 -0.28 16.02 -24.43
N LEU A 149 0.87 15.91 -23.73
CA LEU A 149 1.31 14.68 -23.07
C LEU A 149 0.67 14.46 -21.71
N LEU A 150 0.16 15.52 -21.06
CA LEU A 150 -0.35 15.41 -19.69
C LEU A 150 -1.50 14.42 -19.54
N PRO A 151 -2.51 14.35 -20.43
CA PRO A 151 -3.58 13.36 -20.32
C PRO A 151 -3.08 11.92 -20.32
N GLU A 152 -2.18 11.59 -21.21
CA GLU A 152 -1.58 10.25 -21.31
C GLU A 152 -0.73 9.91 -20.09
N ILE A 153 0.07 10.88 -19.62
CA ILE A 153 0.92 10.71 -18.43
C ILE A 153 0.08 10.46 -17.18
N LEU A 154 -1.03 11.20 -17.00
CA LEU A 154 -1.91 11.03 -15.83
C LEU A 154 -2.60 9.67 -15.82
N GLU A 155 -3.12 9.20 -16.97
CA GLU A 155 -3.67 7.84 -17.06
C GLU A 155 -2.64 6.78 -16.67
N LYS A 156 -1.42 6.89 -17.20
CA LYS A 156 -0.32 5.99 -16.86
C LYS A 156 0.09 6.10 -15.39
N ALA A 157 0.05 7.31 -14.82
CA ALA A 157 0.42 7.58 -13.44
C ALA A 157 -0.55 6.87 -12.48
N PHE A 158 -1.85 7.04 -12.64
CA PHE A 158 -2.85 6.35 -11.82
C PHE A 158 -2.79 4.84 -12.02
N LEU A 159 -2.74 4.36 -13.27
CA LEU A 159 -2.63 2.94 -13.57
C LEU A 159 -1.42 2.33 -12.87
N LEU A 160 -0.25 2.97 -12.95
CA LEU A 160 0.98 2.47 -12.34
C LEU A 160 0.93 2.55 -10.81
N ALA A 161 0.35 3.63 -10.25
CA ALA A 161 0.23 3.76 -8.79
C ALA A 161 -0.60 2.62 -8.17
N GLU A 162 -1.65 2.17 -8.86
CA GLU A 162 -2.63 1.19 -8.37
C GLU A 162 -2.36 -0.25 -8.81
N SER A 163 -1.46 -0.49 -9.78
CA SER A 163 -1.24 -1.84 -10.36
C SER A 163 0.01 -2.54 -9.81
N GLY A 164 0.02 -3.88 -9.89
CA GLY A 164 1.10 -4.70 -9.36
C GLY A 164 1.28 -4.47 -7.86
N GLN A 165 2.52 -4.29 -7.41
CA GLN A 165 2.79 -3.72 -6.08
C GLN A 165 2.43 -2.22 -6.14
N PRO A 166 1.39 -1.74 -5.43
CA PRO A 166 1.02 -0.32 -5.47
C PRO A 166 2.12 0.59 -4.92
N GLY A 167 2.04 1.89 -5.20
CA GLY A 167 3.01 2.83 -4.65
C GLY A 167 2.93 4.21 -5.29
N PRO A 168 3.66 5.20 -4.75
CA PRO A 168 3.63 6.56 -5.23
C PRO A 168 4.29 6.71 -6.60
N VAL A 169 3.78 7.67 -7.35
CA VAL A 169 4.33 8.16 -8.62
C VAL A 169 4.42 9.69 -8.58
N LEU A 170 5.32 10.27 -9.37
CA LEU A 170 5.46 11.72 -9.52
C LEU A 170 5.15 12.16 -10.95
N VAL A 171 4.29 13.18 -11.07
CA VAL A 171 4.03 13.92 -12.31
C VAL A 171 4.47 15.36 -12.09
N ASN A 172 5.62 15.74 -12.64
CA ASN A 172 6.21 17.06 -12.54
C ASN A 172 5.76 17.91 -13.72
N VAL A 173 5.03 19.00 -13.47
CA VAL A 173 4.35 19.81 -14.49
C VAL A 173 4.81 21.26 -14.42
N PRO A 174 5.47 21.78 -15.46
CA PRO A 174 5.80 23.20 -15.54
C PRO A 174 4.56 24.10 -15.43
N MET A 175 4.68 25.23 -14.73
CA MET A 175 3.53 26.12 -14.49
C MET A 175 2.96 26.75 -15.77
N ASP A 176 3.76 26.94 -16.80
CA ASP A 176 3.28 27.41 -18.11
C ASP A 176 2.43 26.36 -18.81
N ILE A 177 2.69 25.06 -18.59
CA ILE A 177 1.86 23.97 -19.07
C ILE A 177 0.50 23.95 -18.34
N PHE A 178 0.45 24.15 -17.02
CA PHE A 178 -0.83 24.24 -16.31
C PHE A 178 -1.76 25.34 -16.86
N SER A 179 -1.15 26.42 -17.38
CA SER A 179 -1.86 27.58 -17.96
C SER A 179 -1.99 27.52 -19.48
N ALA A 180 -1.54 26.43 -20.11
CA ALA A 180 -1.67 26.25 -21.55
C ALA A 180 -3.10 25.85 -21.93
N GLU A 181 -3.49 26.22 -23.17
CA GLU A 181 -4.74 25.79 -23.79
C GLU A 181 -4.56 24.45 -24.49
N ILE A 182 -5.52 23.55 -24.34
CA ILE A 182 -5.53 22.23 -24.95
C ILE A 182 -6.88 21.92 -25.60
N ASP A 183 -6.86 21.04 -26.61
CA ASP A 183 -8.05 20.43 -27.18
C ASP A 183 -8.64 19.40 -26.20
N PRO A 184 -9.86 19.59 -25.66
CA PRO A 184 -10.50 18.66 -24.73
C PRO A 184 -10.61 17.22 -25.26
N ALA A 185 -10.69 17.02 -26.56
CA ALA A 185 -10.77 15.70 -27.18
C ALA A 185 -9.54 14.81 -26.91
N LEU A 186 -8.43 15.39 -26.49
CA LEU A 186 -7.24 14.62 -26.09
C LEU A 186 -7.50 13.84 -24.81
N TRP A 187 -8.20 14.43 -23.83
CA TRP A 187 -8.57 13.76 -22.58
C TRP A 187 -9.60 12.65 -22.82
N ASP A 188 -10.60 12.91 -23.65
CA ASP A 188 -11.65 11.92 -23.95
C ASP A 188 -11.08 10.67 -24.64
N ARG A 189 -10.09 10.84 -25.52
CA ARG A 189 -9.38 9.72 -26.15
C ARG A 189 -8.64 8.85 -25.14
N GLN A 190 -8.02 9.44 -24.13
CA GLN A 190 -7.28 8.69 -23.13
C GLN A 190 -8.21 7.91 -22.20
N LYS A 191 -9.32 8.49 -21.76
CA LYS A 191 -10.36 7.79 -20.97
C LYS A 191 -10.86 6.51 -21.67
N ALA A 192 -11.00 6.54 -22.99
CA ALA A 192 -11.44 5.39 -23.77
C ALA A 192 -10.40 4.24 -23.83
N ASN A 193 -9.15 4.53 -23.56
CA ASN A 193 -8.03 3.56 -23.65
C ASN A 193 -7.75 2.82 -22.34
N THR A 194 -8.23 3.33 -21.20
CA THR A 194 -7.97 2.71 -19.90
C THR A 194 -8.92 1.53 -19.68
N LYS A 195 -8.35 0.33 -19.56
CA LYS A 195 -9.08 -0.91 -19.23
C LYS A 195 -8.63 -1.43 -17.88
N GLU A 196 -9.54 -2.11 -17.19
CA GLU A 196 -9.19 -2.83 -15.97
C GLU A 196 -8.16 -3.91 -16.28
N LEU A 197 -7.09 -3.95 -15.48
CA LEU A 197 -6.03 -4.94 -15.63
C LEU A 197 -6.44 -6.25 -14.97
N THR A 198 -6.21 -7.35 -15.69
CA THR A 198 -6.33 -8.70 -15.12
C THR A 198 -5.22 -8.92 -14.10
N LYS A 199 -5.57 -9.41 -12.93
CA LYS A 199 -4.63 -9.71 -11.85
C LYS A 199 -4.02 -11.11 -12.05
N PRO A 200 -2.70 -11.29 -11.81
CA PRO A 200 -2.07 -12.61 -11.89
C PRO A 200 -2.61 -13.54 -10.80
N SER A 201 -2.69 -14.84 -11.12
CA SER A 201 -3.16 -15.86 -10.21
C SER A 201 -2.23 -17.07 -10.24
N ILE A 202 -2.47 -18.04 -9.38
CA ILE A 202 -1.77 -19.32 -9.29
C ILE A 202 -2.49 -20.36 -10.16
N ASP A 203 -1.76 -21.29 -10.76
CA ASP A 203 -2.34 -22.45 -11.43
C ASP A 203 -2.71 -23.59 -10.45
N ASP A 204 -3.50 -24.54 -10.92
CA ASP A 204 -4.00 -25.64 -10.10
C ASP A 204 -2.91 -26.61 -9.67
N GLU A 205 -1.87 -26.82 -10.48
CA GLU A 205 -0.77 -27.74 -10.16
C GLU A 205 0.06 -27.20 -8.99
N THR A 206 0.47 -25.94 -9.07
CA THR A 206 1.15 -25.25 -7.98
C THR A 206 0.29 -25.18 -6.71
N ALA A 207 -1.01 -24.92 -6.86
CA ALA A 207 -1.93 -24.92 -5.71
C ALA A 207 -2.01 -26.30 -5.04
N ARG A 208 -2.08 -27.39 -5.82
CA ARG A 208 -2.07 -28.77 -5.28
C ARG A 208 -0.76 -29.09 -4.57
N GLU A 209 0.36 -28.65 -5.11
CA GLU A 209 1.67 -28.83 -4.47
C GLU A 209 1.72 -28.11 -3.11
N ILE A 210 1.26 -26.86 -3.04
CA ILE A 210 1.20 -26.08 -1.80
C ILE A 210 0.30 -26.79 -0.76
N ILE A 211 -0.92 -27.17 -1.16
CA ILE A 211 -1.86 -27.83 -0.24
C ILE A 211 -1.30 -29.16 0.25
N THR A 212 -0.64 -29.93 -0.62
CA THR A 212 0.01 -31.20 -0.25
C THR A 212 1.09 -31.00 0.80
N ASN A 213 1.98 -30.02 0.59
CA ASN A 213 3.05 -29.70 1.53
C ASN A 213 2.51 -29.25 2.89
N LEU A 214 1.53 -28.34 2.89
CA LEU A 214 0.90 -27.85 4.13
C LEU A 214 0.12 -28.95 4.87
N THR A 215 -0.51 -29.89 4.13
CA THR A 215 -1.27 -31.00 4.74
C THR A 215 -0.34 -32.01 5.40
N ASN A 216 0.80 -32.29 4.79
CA ASN A 216 1.80 -33.23 5.30
C ASN A 216 2.71 -32.63 6.37
N ALA A 217 2.70 -31.31 6.53
CA ALA A 217 3.47 -30.60 7.52
C ALA A 217 3.03 -30.94 8.95
N SER A 218 4.01 -31.08 9.85
CA SER A 218 3.77 -31.36 11.27
C SER A 218 3.42 -30.11 12.06
N ALA A 219 4.02 -28.97 11.71
CA ALA A 219 3.85 -27.68 12.37
C ALA A 219 3.82 -26.52 11.36
N PRO A 220 2.85 -26.50 10.42
CA PRO A 220 2.76 -25.42 9.43
C PRO A 220 2.28 -24.13 10.10
N VAL A 221 2.79 -22.98 9.63
CA VAL A 221 2.36 -21.65 10.05
C VAL A 221 2.12 -20.76 8.83
N LEU A 222 1.04 -19.96 8.84
CA LEU A 222 0.84 -18.86 7.92
C LEU A 222 1.52 -17.61 8.49
N TYR A 223 2.26 -16.91 7.65
CA TYR A 223 2.80 -15.59 7.98
C TYR A 223 2.26 -14.54 7.02
N VAL A 224 1.39 -13.65 7.53
CA VAL A 224 0.64 -12.71 6.70
C VAL A 224 1.18 -11.28 6.84
N GLY A 225 1.35 -10.61 5.72
CA GLY A 225 1.78 -9.22 5.64
C GLY A 225 0.69 -8.26 5.17
N GLY A 226 1.06 -6.99 4.99
CA GLY A 226 0.18 -5.93 4.49
C GLY A 226 -0.37 -6.17 3.09
N GLY A 227 0.25 -7.05 2.30
CA GLY A 227 -0.24 -7.43 0.98
C GLY A 227 -1.64 -8.04 0.99
N VAL A 228 -2.06 -8.69 2.10
CA VAL A 228 -3.44 -9.20 2.26
C VAL A 228 -4.44 -8.05 2.31
N ALA A 229 -4.14 -7.00 3.06
CA ALA A 229 -4.98 -5.79 3.14
C ALA A 229 -5.04 -5.06 1.79
N LEU A 230 -3.88 -4.87 1.13
CA LEU A 230 -3.80 -4.23 -0.19
C LEU A 230 -4.58 -4.99 -1.26
N ALA A 231 -4.58 -6.34 -1.21
CA ALA A 231 -5.37 -7.18 -2.10
C ALA A 231 -6.86 -7.27 -1.71
N LYS A 232 -7.24 -6.75 -0.52
CA LYS A 232 -8.59 -6.91 0.08
C LYS A 232 -9.02 -8.37 0.14
N ALA A 233 -8.11 -9.25 0.57
CA ALA A 233 -8.26 -10.71 0.57
C ALA A 233 -8.68 -11.27 1.94
N TYR A 234 -9.45 -10.50 2.71
CA TYR A 234 -9.83 -10.82 4.09
C TYR A 234 -10.68 -12.09 4.19
N ASP A 235 -11.74 -12.19 3.40
CA ASP A 235 -12.64 -13.33 3.42
C ASP A 235 -11.97 -14.60 2.88
N GLU A 236 -11.17 -14.44 1.81
CA GLU A 236 -10.44 -15.57 1.22
C GLU A 236 -9.37 -16.10 2.19
N LEU A 237 -8.72 -15.23 2.97
CA LEU A 237 -7.77 -15.65 4.02
C LEU A 237 -8.51 -16.38 5.15
N ARG A 238 -9.61 -15.82 5.66
CA ARG A 238 -10.42 -16.45 6.71
C ARG A 238 -10.88 -17.83 6.29
N ASP A 239 -11.46 -17.95 5.09
CA ASP A 239 -11.90 -19.22 4.51
C ASP A 239 -10.77 -20.27 4.44
N PHE A 240 -9.56 -19.83 4.08
CA PHE A 240 -8.40 -20.69 4.00
C PHE A 240 -7.94 -21.17 5.38
N VAL A 241 -7.88 -20.25 6.34
CA VAL A 241 -7.46 -20.55 7.72
C VAL A 241 -8.46 -21.50 8.40
N ASP A 242 -9.76 -21.24 8.24
CA ASP A 242 -10.83 -22.07 8.81
C ASP A 242 -10.82 -23.48 8.24
N HIS A 243 -10.59 -23.61 6.93
CA HIS A 243 -10.57 -24.91 6.28
C HIS A 243 -9.29 -25.71 6.55
N MET A 244 -8.13 -25.03 6.49
CA MET A 244 -6.81 -25.65 6.67
C MET A 244 -6.38 -25.79 8.11
N GLN A 245 -7.03 -25.11 9.06
CA GLN A 245 -6.72 -25.15 10.50
C GLN A 245 -5.24 -24.89 10.80
N ILE A 246 -4.61 -23.94 10.07
CA ILE A 246 -3.20 -23.58 10.23
C ILE A 246 -3.10 -22.30 11.06
N PRO A 247 -2.27 -22.24 12.11
CA PRO A 247 -2.05 -21.04 12.90
C PRO A 247 -1.49 -19.88 12.05
N VAL A 248 -1.92 -18.65 12.39
CA VAL A 248 -1.56 -17.45 11.67
C VAL A 248 -0.77 -16.49 12.55
N SER A 249 0.43 -16.13 12.11
CA SER A 249 1.19 -15.01 12.64
C SER A 249 1.19 -13.87 11.61
N HIS A 250 1.45 -12.64 12.06
CA HIS A 250 1.42 -11.49 11.18
C HIS A 250 2.58 -10.52 11.44
N SER A 251 2.95 -9.77 10.40
CA SER A 251 3.79 -8.58 10.50
C SER A 251 3.01 -7.42 11.12
N LEU A 252 3.69 -6.32 11.47
CA LEU A 252 3.01 -5.10 11.91
C LEU A 252 1.95 -4.64 10.89
N MET A 253 2.28 -4.66 9.59
CA MET A 253 1.37 -4.25 8.50
C MET A 253 0.29 -5.30 8.19
N GLY A 254 0.46 -6.53 8.67
CA GLY A 254 -0.54 -7.60 8.54
C GLY A 254 -1.53 -7.66 9.71
N LYS A 255 -1.37 -6.80 10.74
CA LYS A 255 -2.31 -6.75 11.86
C LYS A 255 -3.71 -6.38 11.38
N GLY A 256 -4.72 -7.12 11.86
CA GLY A 256 -6.12 -6.89 11.52
C GLY A 256 -6.59 -7.50 10.19
N VAL A 257 -5.71 -8.14 9.38
CA VAL A 257 -6.16 -8.85 8.16
C VAL A 257 -6.96 -10.11 8.47
N LEU A 258 -6.79 -10.65 9.66
CA LEU A 258 -7.65 -11.62 10.32
C LEU A 258 -7.90 -11.09 11.73
N ALA A 259 -9.12 -11.21 12.23
CA ALA A 259 -9.49 -10.68 13.53
C ALA A 259 -8.59 -11.26 14.65
N ASP A 260 -8.10 -10.41 15.55
CA ASP A 260 -7.15 -10.82 16.59
C ASP A 260 -7.75 -11.85 17.58
N ASP A 261 -9.07 -11.91 17.69
CA ASP A 261 -9.79 -12.89 18.50
C ASP A 261 -10.02 -14.24 17.82
N HIS A 262 -9.69 -14.35 16.53
CA HIS A 262 -9.78 -15.61 15.81
C HIS A 262 -8.93 -16.70 16.50
N PRO A 263 -9.46 -17.93 16.73
CA PRO A 263 -8.81 -18.95 17.55
C PRO A 263 -7.40 -19.36 17.10
N LEU A 264 -7.08 -19.20 15.83
CA LEU A 264 -5.80 -19.57 15.23
C LEU A 264 -4.80 -18.42 15.08
N VAL A 265 -5.15 -17.17 15.48
CA VAL A 265 -4.20 -16.05 15.42
C VAL A 265 -3.22 -16.11 16.58
N LEU A 266 -1.95 -16.29 16.25
CA LEU A 266 -0.82 -16.30 17.20
C LEU A 266 -0.44 -14.89 17.67
N GLY A 267 -0.60 -13.90 16.79
CA GLY A 267 -0.19 -12.51 17.00
C GLY A 267 1.02 -12.09 16.16
N MET A 268 1.60 -10.94 16.52
CA MET A 268 2.71 -10.32 15.80
C MET A 268 4.04 -10.99 16.09
N THR A 269 4.91 -11.08 15.06
CA THR A 269 6.28 -11.59 15.13
C THR A 269 7.33 -10.48 15.34
N GLY A 270 8.57 -10.86 15.51
CA GLY A 270 9.74 -9.99 15.48
C GLY A 270 10.08 -9.32 16.81
N PHE A 271 10.76 -8.17 16.74
CA PHE A 271 11.24 -7.44 17.92
C PHE A 271 10.14 -7.00 18.88
N TRP A 272 9.00 -6.59 18.31
CA TRP A 272 7.83 -6.16 19.08
C TRP A 272 6.77 -7.25 19.19
N GLY A 273 7.10 -8.44 18.67
CA GLY A 273 6.22 -9.59 18.72
C GLY A 273 6.22 -10.28 20.09
N MET A 274 5.23 -11.13 20.28
CA MET A 274 5.13 -11.93 21.50
C MET A 274 6.10 -13.11 21.46
N LYS A 275 6.69 -13.42 22.61
CA LYS A 275 7.57 -14.58 22.76
C LYS A 275 6.91 -15.87 22.29
N PHE A 276 5.67 -16.10 22.71
CA PHE A 276 4.88 -17.26 22.28
C PHE A 276 4.76 -17.36 20.75
N THR A 277 4.44 -16.25 20.08
CA THR A 277 4.34 -16.22 18.62
C THR A 277 5.67 -16.55 17.93
N ASN A 278 6.76 -15.91 18.38
CA ASN A 278 8.10 -16.16 17.85
C ASN A 278 8.55 -17.63 18.07
N GLU A 279 8.19 -18.24 19.18
CA GLU A 279 8.47 -19.66 19.43
C GLU A 279 7.69 -20.58 18.48
N GLN A 280 6.43 -20.26 18.13
CA GLN A 280 5.66 -21.05 17.17
C GLN A 280 6.22 -20.94 15.75
N THR A 281 6.59 -19.73 15.31
CA THR A 281 7.16 -19.52 13.98
C THR A 281 8.59 -20.09 13.87
N LEU A 282 9.36 -20.04 14.93
CA LEU A 282 10.71 -20.62 14.99
C LEU A 282 10.70 -22.15 14.87
N ASN A 283 9.68 -22.80 15.41
CA ASN A 283 9.54 -24.27 15.41
C ASN A 283 8.66 -24.80 14.26
N ALA A 284 8.23 -23.92 13.35
CA ALA A 284 7.49 -24.35 12.18
C ALA A 284 8.37 -25.20 11.24
N ASP A 285 7.80 -26.22 10.60
CA ASP A 285 8.48 -26.98 9.55
C ASP A 285 8.16 -26.43 8.14
N TRP A 286 6.97 -25.84 7.96
CA TRP A 286 6.58 -25.12 6.76
C TRP A 286 5.97 -23.76 7.11
N ILE A 287 6.38 -22.73 6.36
CA ILE A 287 5.86 -21.39 6.48
C ILE A 287 5.25 -20.99 5.14
N LEU A 288 3.98 -20.58 5.14
CA LEU A 288 3.36 -19.95 4.00
C LEU A 288 3.33 -18.42 4.22
N GLY A 289 4.24 -17.72 3.55
CA GLY A 289 4.32 -16.26 3.53
C GLY A 289 3.34 -15.66 2.50
N LEU A 290 2.41 -14.82 2.94
CA LEU A 290 1.38 -14.21 2.13
C LEU A 290 1.53 -12.68 2.12
N GLY A 291 1.99 -12.10 1.00
CA GLY A 291 2.14 -10.66 0.84
C GLY A 291 2.98 -9.99 1.92
N THR A 292 4.11 -10.59 2.22
CA THR A 292 5.03 -10.17 3.27
C THR A 292 6.45 -10.09 2.76
N ARG A 293 7.18 -9.06 3.14
CA ARG A 293 8.57 -8.83 2.71
C ARG A 293 9.61 -9.33 3.70
N PHE A 294 9.20 -10.00 4.77
CA PHE A 294 10.10 -10.49 5.83
C PHE A 294 11.10 -9.41 6.29
N LYS A 295 10.57 -8.21 6.63
CA LYS A 295 11.37 -7.05 7.04
C LYS A 295 12.14 -7.34 8.33
N GLU A 296 13.22 -6.58 8.57
CA GLU A 296 14.12 -6.72 9.70
C GLU A 296 13.42 -6.81 11.06
N ALA A 297 12.53 -5.84 11.33
CA ALA A 297 11.82 -5.76 12.61
C ALA A 297 10.88 -6.94 12.84
N ASP A 298 10.21 -7.41 11.78
CA ASP A 298 9.28 -8.53 11.82
C ASP A 298 9.99 -9.90 11.95
N CYS A 299 11.28 -9.95 11.61
CA CYS A 299 12.09 -11.18 11.56
C CYS A 299 13.26 -11.17 12.57
N SER A 300 13.31 -10.25 13.50
CA SER A 300 14.39 -10.10 14.48
C SER A 300 15.78 -10.10 13.83
N SER A 301 15.99 -9.21 12.83
CA SER A 301 17.22 -9.06 12.02
C SER A 301 17.66 -10.36 11.33
N TRP A 302 16.71 -11.23 11.00
CA TRP A 302 16.92 -12.52 10.30
C TRP A 302 17.83 -13.50 11.05
N TYR A 303 18.06 -13.31 12.36
CA TYR A 303 18.78 -14.27 13.17
C TYR A 303 17.95 -15.56 13.35
N PRO A 304 18.49 -16.75 12.98
CA PRO A 304 17.72 -18.00 12.91
C PRO A 304 17.25 -18.54 14.26
N GLN A 305 17.71 -17.96 15.38
CA GLN A 305 17.34 -18.40 16.73
C GLN A 305 16.17 -17.62 17.36
N TYR A 306 15.59 -16.61 16.66
CA TYR A 306 14.61 -15.74 17.32
C TYR A 306 13.19 -15.84 16.76
N THR A 307 13.00 -15.68 15.45
CA THR A 307 11.66 -15.62 14.88
C THR A 307 11.42 -16.68 13.82
N PHE A 308 12.32 -16.78 12.86
CA PHE A 308 12.24 -17.75 11.76
C PHE A 308 13.59 -18.44 11.58
N ASN A 309 13.56 -19.78 11.48
CA ASN A 309 14.71 -20.58 11.08
C ASN A 309 14.42 -21.20 9.70
N ILE A 310 14.59 -20.43 8.64
CA ILE A 310 14.27 -20.83 7.27
C ILE A 310 15.55 -21.12 6.50
N GLY A 311 15.64 -22.32 5.90
CA GLY A 311 16.79 -22.72 5.09
C GLY A 311 17.04 -24.22 5.09
N GLU A 312 18.22 -24.62 4.63
CA GLU A 312 18.62 -26.04 4.55
C GLU A 312 18.65 -26.70 5.94
N GLY A 313 17.92 -27.80 6.09
CA GLY A 313 17.79 -28.50 7.35
C GLY A 313 16.89 -27.85 8.40
N ALA A 314 16.15 -26.81 8.01
CA ALA A 314 15.26 -26.05 8.85
C ALA A 314 13.86 -25.90 8.18
N SER A 315 13.10 -24.87 8.56
CA SER A 315 11.78 -24.57 7.96
C SER A 315 11.86 -24.32 6.46
N LYS A 316 10.88 -24.77 5.72
CA LYS A 316 10.69 -24.52 4.28
C LYS A 316 9.72 -23.37 4.08
N LEU A 317 10.02 -22.51 3.13
CA LEU A 317 9.20 -21.33 2.81
C LEU A 317 8.45 -21.51 1.49
N ILE A 318 7.14 -21.33 1.54
CA ILE A 318 6.29 -21.01 0.39
C ILE A 318 6.03 -19.52 0.46
N HIS A 319 6.33 -18.78 -0.61
CA HIS A 319 6.17 -17.33 -0.61
C HIS A 319 5.31 -16.87 -1.79
N ILE A 320 4.15 -16.27 -1.49
CA ILE A 320 3.25 -15.69 -2.49
C ILE A 320 3.28 -14.18 -2.34
N ASP A 321 3.76 -13.50 -3.37
CA ASP A 321 3.78 -12.03 -3.43
C ASP A 321 3.50 -11.56 -4.86
N ILE A 322 3.01 -10.33 -5.02
CA ILE A 322 2.80 -9.71 -6.32
C ILE A 322 4.11 -9.18 -6.92
N GLU A 323 5.11 -8.89 -6.07
CA GLU A 323 6.39 -8.32 -6.46
C GLU A 323 7.48 -9.40 -6.54
N PRO A 324 7.96 -9.72 -7.74
CA PRO A 324 8.95 -10.78 -7.92
C PRO A 324 10.26 -10.55 -7.17
N GLN A 325 10.64 -9.29 -6.91
CA GLN A 325 11.89 -8.96 -6.21
C GLN A 325 11.85 -9.31 -4.71
N GLU A 326 10.67 -9.53 -4.15
CA GLU A 326 10.52 -9.91 -2.74
C GLU A 326 10.68 -11.42 -2.52
N ILE A 327 10.44 -12.22 -3.55
CA ILE A 327 10.58 -13.69 -3.47
C ILE A 327 12.05 -14.08 -3.41
N GLY A 328 12.43 -14.78 -2.35
CA GLY A 328 13.81 -15.20 -2.13
C GLY A 328 14.77 -14.09 -1.67
N ARG A 329 14.26 -12.88 -1.41
CA ARG A 329 15.09 -11.73 -1.05
C ARG A 329 15.84 -11.91 0.26
N ASN A 330 15.16 -12.35 1.30
CA ASN A 330 15.70 -12.44 2.65
C ASN A 330 15.87 -13.90 3.14
N TYR A 331 15.06 -14.81 2.60
CA TYR A 331 15.09 -16.24 2.95
C TYR A 331 15.01 -17.09 1.69
N PRO A 332 15.70 -18.25 1.65
CA PRO A 332 15.54 -19.19 0.56
C PRO A 332 14.09 -19.67 0.50
N THR A 333 13.55 -19.77 -0.70
CA THR A 333 12.15 -20.09 -0.96
C THR A 333 12.06 -21.43 -1.69
N GLU A 334 11.32 -22.37 -1.14
CA GLU A 334 11.06 -23.68 -1.77
C GLU A 334 10.06 -23.54 -2.94
N ILE A 335 8.97 -22.80 -2.71
CA ILE A 335 7.96 -22.49 -3.73
C ILE A 335 7.71 -20.98 -3.74
N GLY A 336 8.12 -20.32 -4.82
CA GLY A 336 7.88 -18.88 -5.04
C GLY A 336 6.76 -18.66 -6.05
N VAL A 337 5.77 -17.85 -5.70
CA VAL A 337 4.61 -17.58 -6.55
C VAL A 337 4.39 -16.09 -6.73
N ILE A 338 4.33 -15.63 -7.98
CA ILE A 338 3.99 -14.24 -8.32
C ILE A 338 2.48 -14.19 -8.58
N ALA A 339 1.70 -13.68 -7.64
CA ALA A 339 0.25 -13.59 -7.76
C ALA A 339 -0.37 -12.49 -6.89
N ASP A 340 -1.53 -11.99 -7.33
CA ASP A 340 -2.45 -11.23 -6.47
C ASP A 340 -3.03 -12.18 -5.41
N LEU A 341 -2.96 -11.80 -4.15
CA LEU A 341 -3.33 -12.67 -3.04
C LEU A 341 -4.81 -13.07 -3.04
N LYS A 342 -5.70 -12.16 -3.41
CA LYS A 342 -7.12 -12.49 -3.48
C LYS A 342 -7.38 -13.55 -4.55
N SER A 343 -6.74 -13.41 -5.71
CA SER A 343 -6.84 -14.38 -6.81
C SER A 343 -6.21 -15.73 -6.44
N ALA A 344 -5.01 -15.70 -5.82
CA ALA A 344 -4.33 -16.93 -5.38
C ALA A 344 -5.11 -17.68 -4.29
N LEU A 345 -5.59 -16.99 -3.26
CA LEU A 345 -6.36 -17.59 -2.17
C LEU A 345 -7.68 -18.19 -2.66
N LYS A 346 -8.35 -17.61 -3.66
CA LYS A 346 -9.53 -18.22 -4.29
C LYS A 346 -9.21 -19.59 -4.89
N VAL A 347 -8.09 -19.71 -5.60
CA VAL A 347 -7.65 -20.99 -6.19
C VAL A 347 -7.23 -21.96 -5.08
N LEU A 348 -6.43 -21.52 -4.11
CA LEU A 348 -6.02 -22.35 -2.97
C LEU A 348 -7.22 -22.88 -2.19
N ASN A 349 -8.23 -22.05 -1.90
CA ASN A 349 -9.46 -22.45 -1.22
C ASN A 349 -10.24 -23.52 -2.02
N ARG A 350 -10.37 -23.32 -3.33
CA ARG A 350 -11.05 -24.31 -4.18
C ARG A 350 -10.30 -25.63 -4.17
N VAL A 351 -8.99 -25.61 -4.42
CA VAL A 351 -8.16 -26.82 -4.46
C VAL A 351 -8.10 -27.51 -3.10
N ALA A 352 -8.01 -26.75 -2.00
CA ALA A 352 -8.04 -27.31 -0.65
C ALA A 352 -9.34 -28.09 -0.38
N ARG A 353 -10.50 -27.53 -0.76
CA ARG A 353 -11.80 -28.24 -0.63
C ARG A 353 -11.93 -29.48 -1.53
N GLU A 354 -11.31 -29.44 -2.72
CA GLU A 354 -11.25 -30.65 -3.58
C GLU A 354 -10.40 -31.77 -2.96
N MET A 355 -9.25 -31.42 -2.38
CA MET A 355 -8.31 -32.38 -1.81
C MET A 355 -8.69 -32.84 -0.39
N LEU A 356 -9.32 -32.00 0.37
CA LEU A 356 -9.73 -32.19 1.76
C LEU A 356 -11.19 -31.76 1.94
N PRO A 357 -12.19 -32.52 1.47
CA PRO A 357 -13.60 -32.10 1.52
C PRO A 357 -14.10 -31.72 2.92
N ASP A 358 -13.62 -32.41 3.95
CA ASP A 358 -13.99 -32.17 5.35
C ASP A 358 -13.07 -31.16 6.07
N GLY A 359 -12.07 -30.60 5.37
CA GLY A 359 -11.04 -29.78 5.96
C GLY A 359 -10.05 -30.55 6.86
N ARG A 360 -9.14 -29.81 7.48
CA ARG A 360 -8.26 -30.40 8.51
C ARG A 360 -8.98 -30.43 9.87
N LYS A 361 -8.58 -31.37 10.72
CA LYS A 361 -9.03 -31.41 12.13
C LYS A 361 -8.62 -30.14 12.87
N PRO A 362 -9.39 -29.71 13.89
CA PRO A 362 -9.04 -28.58 14.72
C PRO A 362 -7.59 -28.65 15.21
N ASN A 363 -6.88 -27.51 15.14
CA ASN A 363 -5.47 -27.44 15.52
C ASN A 363 -5.32 -27.49 17.04
N PRO A 364 -4.46 -28.37 17.60
CA PRO A 364 -4.28 -28.47 19.05
C PRO A 364 -3.66 -27.21 19.69
N LEU A 365 -3.10 -26.27 18.90
CA LEU A 365 -2.62 -24.99 19.41
C LEU A 365 -3.75 -24.03 19.84
N ILE A 366 -5.00 -24.25 19.44
CA ILE A 366 -6.14 -23.39 19.79
C ILE A 366 -6.26 -23.18 21.30
N GLU A 367 -6.14 -24.26 22.08
CA GLU A 367 -6.18 -24.19 23.54
C GLU A 367 -5.00 -23.39 24.11
N LYS A 368 -3.79 -23.63 23.59
CA LYS A 368 -2.59 -22.90 24.03
C LYS A 368 -2.64 -21.40 23.66
N ILE A 369 -3.22 -21.06 22.52
CA ILE A 369 -3.43 -19.66 22.10
C ILE A 369 -4.41 -18.99 23.07
N ALA A 370 -5.51 -19.66 23.40
CA ALA A 370 -6.51 -19.13 24.33
C ALA A 370 -5.94 -18.92 25.74
N ASP A 371 -5.14 -19.87 26.23
CA ASP A 371 -4.44 -19.78 27.52
C ASP A 371 -3.47 -18.60 27.54
N GLU A 372 -2.66 -18.43 26.49
CA GLU A 372 -1.70 -17.34 26.39
C GLU A 372 -2.39 -15.98 26.32
N ARG A 373 -3.47 -15.86 25.58
CA ARG A 373 -4.29 -14.62 25.55
C ARG A 373 -4.85 -14.29 26.93
N SER A 374 -5.38 -15.29 27.64
CA SER A 374 -5.92 -15.12 28.98
C SER A 374 -4.83 -14.68 29.98
N ARG A 375 -3.65 -15.27 29.87
CA ARG A 375 -2.48 -14.91 30.67
C ARG A 375 -2.05 -13.46 30.43
N LEU A 376 -1.95 -13.04 29.16
CA LEU A 376 -1.56 -11.66 28.78
C LEU A 376 -2.62 -10.66 29.24
N ALA A 377 -3.89 -10.95 29.04
CA ALA A 377 -4.98 -10.10 29.51
C ALA A 377 -4.90 -9.89 31.02
N ALA A 378 -4.69 -10.96 31.79
CA ALA A 378 -4.56 -10.87 33.25
C ALA A 378 -3.33 -10.04 33.70
N GLN A 379 -2.22 -10.13 32.97
CA GLN A 379 -0.99 -9.35 33.27
C GLN A 379 -1.17 -7.85 33.01
N ASN A 380 -1.98 -7.47 32.03
CA ASN A 380 -2.13 -6.08 31.62
C ASN A 380 -3.22 -5.32 32.39
N VAL A 381 -4.06 -6.00 33.18
CA VAL A 381 -5.18 -5.36 33.90
C VAL A 381 -4.74 -4.18 34.76
N GLU A 382 -3.65 -4.32 35.51
CA GLU A 382 -3.14 -3.25 36.37
C GLU A 382 -2.78 -1.99 35.60
N MET A 383 -2.09 -2.14 34.46
CA MET A 383 -1.70 -1.02 33.60
C MET A 383 -2.90 -0.41 32.87
N GLN A 384 -3.84 -1.25 32.42
CA GLN A 384 -5.07 -0.82 31.72
C GLN A 384 -6.04 -0.08 32.63
N THR A 385 -6.02 -0.32 33.94
CA THR A 385 -6.88 0.33 34.93
C THR A 385 -6.16 1.39 35.77
N SER A 386 -4.90 1.68 35.47
CA SER A 386 -4.07 2.63 36.22
C SER A 386 -4.63 4.04 36.19
N GLU A 387 -4.64 4.71 37.35
CA GLU A 387 -4.98 6.13 37.48
C GLU A 387 -3.75 7.04 37.60
N ALA A 388 -2.56 6.51 37.29
CA ALA A 388 -1.30 7.26 37.37
C ALA A 388 -1.28 8.44 36.39
N PHE A 389 -0.57 9.49 36.78
CA PHE A 389 -0.25 10.61 35.91
C PHE A 389 1.29 10.76 35.79
N PRO A 390 1.86 10.82 34.57
CA PRO A 390 1.21 10.74 33.26
C PRO A 390 0.45 9.43 33.05
N MET A 391 -0.62 9.47 32.22
CA MET A 391 -1.45 8.30 31.95
C MET A 391 -0.64 7.17 31.29
N MET A 392 -0.84 5.95 31.74
CA MET A 392 -0.19 4.77 31.17
C MET A 392 -0.68 4.50 29.74
N PRO A 393 0.20 4.12 28.81
CA PRO A 393 -0.19 3.80 27.41
C PRO A 393 -1.29 2.72 27.36
N ASP A 394 -1.19 1.69 28.16
CA ASP A 394 -2.16 0.59 28.21
C ASP A 394 -3.56 1.07 28.61
N ARG A 395 -3.64 2.05 29.52
CA ARG A 395 -4.91 2.69 29.91
C ARG A 395 -5.50 3.46 28.74
N ILE A 396 -4.71 4.21 27.98
CA ILE A 396 -5.17 4.95 26.80
C ILE A 396 -5.80 3.99 25.80
N PHE A 397 -5.13 2.89 25.49
CA PHE A 397 -5.65 1.89 24.55
C PHE A 397 -6.89 1.18 25.08
N ALA A 398 -6.95 0.87 26.37
CA ALA A 398 -8.14 0.28 26.97
C ALA A 398 -9.36 1.20 26.86
N ASP A 399 -9.20 2.49 27.18
CA ASP A 399 -10.26 3.49 27.11
C ASP A 399 -10.69 3.73 25.63
N LEU A 400 -9.73 3.78 24.69
CA LEU A 400 -10.03 3.90 23.25
C LEU A 400 -10.81 2.68 22.74
N THR A 401 -10.43 1.47 23.13
CA THR A 401 -11.14 0.24 22.74
C THR A 401 -12.55 0.22 23.29
N ALA A 402 -12.73 0.67 24.53
CA ALA A 402 -14.07 0.76 25.16
C ALA A 402 -14.96 1.84 24.51
N ALA A 403 -14.36 2.94 24.03
CA ALA A 403 -15.07 4.03 23.38
C ALA A 403 -15.39 3.77 21.90
N ASN A 404 -14.69 2.83 21.26
CA ASN A 404 -14.85 2.49 19.85
C ASN A 404 -15.14 0.98 19.72
N PRO A 405 -16.41 0.56 19.80
CA PRO A 405 -16.76 -0.83 19.64
C PRO A 405 -16.34 -1.36 18.26
N PRO A 406 -16.03 -2.66 18.12
CA PRO A 406 -15.49 -3.24 16.90
C PRO A 406 -16.34 -3.02 15.64
N ASP A 407 -17.65 -2.87 15.81
CA ASP A 407 -18.59 -2.70 14.70
C ASP A 407 -18.62 -1.25 14.16
N GLU A 408 -18.01 -0.30 14.87
CA GLU A 408 -18.01 1.14 14.54
C GLU A 408 -16.60 1.64 14.17
N THR A 409 -15.59 0.78 14.26
CA THR A 409 -14.19 1.14 13.95
C THR A 409 -13.83 0.62 12.56
N PRO A 410 -13.35 1.48 11.63
CA PRO A 410 -12.97 1.07 10.29
C PRO A 410 -11.74 0.15 10.26
#